data_f81a82aafc5368ec04f212852b257fb1
#
_entry.id   f81a82aafc5368ec04f212852b257fb1
#
_cell.length_a   1.000
_cell.length_b   1.000
_cell.length_c   1.000
_cell.angle_alpha   90.00
_cell.angle_beta   90.00
_cell.angle_gamma   90.00
#
_symmetry.space_group_name_H-M   'P 1'
#
loop_
_entity.id
_entity.type
_entity.pdbx_description
1 polymer ?
#
loop_
_entity_poly.entity_id
_entity_poly.type
_entity_poly.pdbx_seq_one_letter_code
_entity_poly.pdbx_strand_id
1 'polypeptide(L)'
;TAENAAARDDVKYHIEDGALVTHIRPRLSVFVVGSPPTFPRSQPPPDITIHPVHAPKELAQRGYRVAYRPLVAVDEFTITRREYAVMDPDPARADPTMTVNVRPLNIGLFRMMSQMVHSMDMMQNNFGMSESDLDELKEMFTGQDWRYLALTFGVSILHSWFAFLAFKNDIGFWKQKSNLEG
;
A
#
# COMPACT_ATOMS: atom_id res chain seq x y z
N THR A 1 -7.98 25.90 -4.80
CA THR A 1 -7.91 27.27 -4.30
C THR A 1 -6.64 27.39 -3.48
N ALA A 2 -6.06 28.60 -3.38
CA ALA A 2 -4.71 28.87 -2.86
C ALA A 2 -4.45 28.32 -1.45
N GLU A 3 -5.45 28.11 -0.63
CA GLU A 3 -5.39 27.60 0.74
C GLU A 3 -5.00 26.11 0.79
N ASN A 4 -5.43 25.30 -0.20
CA ASN A 4 -5.02 23.89 -0.32
C ASN A 4 -3.62 23.68 -0.93
N ALA A 5 -3.06 24.71 -1.56
CA ALA A 5 -1.68 24.68 -2.03
C ALA A 5 -0.71 24.99 -0.89
N ALA A 6 -1.06 25.89 0.03
CA ALA A 6 -0.26 26.20 1.21
C ALA A 6 -0.14 25.01 2.17
N ALA A 7 -1.23 24.27 2.40
CA ALA A 7 -1.22 23.08 3.26
C ALA A 7 -0.37 21.90 2.68
N ARG A 8 -0.09 21.89 1.38
CA ARG A 8 0.80 20.90 0.75
C ARG A 8 2.28 21.21 0.88
N ASP A 9 2.63 22.48 1.11
CA ASP A 9 4.03 22.89 1.27
C ASP A 9 4.56 22.69 2.70
N ASP A 10 3.68 22.70 3.71
CA ASP A 10 4.10 22.53 5.12
C ASP A 10 4.68 21.15 5.47
N VAL A 11 4.50 20.18 4.61
CA VAL A 11 4.94 18.79 4.83
C VAL A 11 6.40 18.54 4.49
N LYS A 12 7.01 19.41 3.71
CA LYS A 12 8.37 19.21 3.18
C LYS A 12 9.49 19.83 4.03
N TYR A 13 9.15 20.62 5.02
CA TYR A 13 10.15 21.40 5.75
C TYR A 13 10.04 21.16 7.25
N HIS A 14 11.10 20.62 7.84
CA HIS A 14 11.26 20.64 9.29
C HIS A 14 12.00 21.92 9.67
N ILE A 15 11.56 22.59 10.73
CA ILE A 15 12.23 23.78 11.26
C ILE A 15 13.05 23.30 12.44
N GLU A 16 14.37 23.17 12.28
CA GLU A 16 15.31 23.03 13.36
C GLU A 16 15.96 24.41 13.60
N ASP A 17 15.91 24.87 14.83
CA ASP A 17 16.46 26.17 15.26
C ASP A 17 16.02 27.38 14.43
N GLY A 18 14.77 27.36 13.90
CA GLY A 18 14.22 28.43 13.09
C GLY A 18 14.67 28.46 11.61
N ALA A 19 15.45 27.49 11.16
CA ALA A 19 15.85 27.35 9.77
C ALA A 19 15.03 26.26 9.06
N LEU A 20 14.68 26.49 7.79
CA LEU A 20 14.04 25.49 6.93
C LEU A 20 15.07 24.45 6.50
N VAL A 21 14.83 23.17 6.80
CA VAL A 21 15.72 22.06 6.49
C VAL A 21 15.11 21.18 5.41
N THR A 22 15.85 20.92 4.36
CA THR A 22 15.43 20.03 3.28
C THR A 22 15.71 18.58 3.64
N HIS A 23 14.72 17.72 3.43
CA HIS A 23 14.85 16.29 3.64
C HIS A 23 14.86 15.56 2.30
N ILE A 24 15.71 14.57 2.18
CA ILE A 24 15.79 13.69 1.01
C ILE A 24 15.41 12.27 1.38
N ARG A 25 14.79 11.58 0.46
CA ARG A 25 14.51 10.14 0.58
C ARG A 25 15.76 9.36 0.17
N PRO A 26 16.49 8.72 1.10
CA PRO A 26 17.78 8.06 0.79
C PRO A 26 17.59 6.73 0.08
N ARG A 27 16.42 6.11 0.18
CA ARG A 27 16.08 4.83 -0.45
C ARG A 27 14.79 4.93 -1.25
N LEU A 28 14.80 4.34 -2.44
CA LEU A 28 13.63 4.19 -3.29
C LEU A 28 13.51 2.72 -3.68
N SER A 29 12.41 2.08 -3.32
CA SER A 29 12.09 0.74 -3.78
C SER A 29 11.13 0.83 -4.96
N VAL A 30 11.52 0.24 -6.08
CA VAL A 30 10.74 0.19 -7.30
C VAL A 30 10.39 -1.27 -7.58
N PHE A 31 9.12 -1.55 -7.71
CA PHE A 31 8.63 -2.87 -8.05
C PHE A 31 8.24 -2.94 -9.52
N VAL A 32 8.66 -3.99 -10.19
CA VAL A 32 8.33 -4.26 -11.60
C VAL A 32 7.60 -5.58 -11.67
N VAL A 33 6.48 -5.63 -12.37
CA VAL A 33 5.76 -6.89 -12.57
C VAL A 33 6.58 -7.80 -13.47
N GLY A 34 7.17 -8.84 -12.89
CA GLY A 34 8.11 -9.72 -13.58
C GLY A 34 7.46 -10.67 -14.59
N SER A 35 6.20 -11.03 -14.37
CA SER A 35 5.41 -11.87 -15.30
C SER A 35 4.14 -11.12 -15.69
N PRO A 36 4.24 -10.21 -16.65
CA PRO A 36 3.10 -9.39 -17.04
C PRO A 36 2.02 -10.26 -17.67
N PRO A 37 0.76 -10.19 -17.19
CA PRO A 37 -0.34 -10.94 -17.76
C PRO A 37 -0.73 -10.40 -19.14
N THR A 38 -1.35 -11.25 -19.94
CA THR A 38 -1.99 -10.85 -21.21
C THR A 38 -3.44 -10.48 -20.93
N PHE A 39 -3.86 -9.32 -21.40
CA PHE A 39 -5.24 -8.86 -21.27
C PHE A 39 -5.95 -8.83 -22.63
N PRO A 40 -7.25 -9.17 -22.69
CA PRO A 40 -8.06 -8.90 -23.86
C PRO A 40 -8.11 -7.39 -24.13
N ARG A 41 -7.93 -6.97 -25.37
CA ARG A 41 -7.96 -5.55 -25.76
C ARG A 41 -9.28 -4.87 -25.40
N SER A 42 -10.38 -5.64 -25.43
CA SER A 42 -11.74 -5.14 -25.17
C SER A 42 -12.07 -4.99 -23.68
N GLN A 43 -11.28 -5.59 -22.80
CA GLN A 43 -11.55 -5.61 -21.36
C GLN A 43 -10.23 -5.51 -20.56
N PRO A 44 -9.57 -4.34 -20.59
CA PRO A 44 -8.47 -4.10 -19.66
C PRO A 44 -9.01 -4.09 -18.22
N PRO A 45 -8.25 -4.57 -17.24
CA PRO A 45 -8.67 -4.51 -15.85
C PRO A 45 -8.91 -3.05 -15.44
N PRO A 46 -10.04 -2.72 -14.81
CA PRO A 46 -10.37 -1.34 -14.44
C PRO A 46 -9.47 -0.76 -13.35
N ASP A 47 -8.81 -1.63 -12.60
CA ASP A 47 -7.93 -1.29 -11.47
C ASP A 47 -6.46 -1.10 -11.88
N ILE A 48 -6.12 -1.28 -13.15
CA ILE A 48 -4.76 -1.12 -13.67
C ILE A 48 -4.75 -0.13 -14.82
N THR A 49 -3.97 0.93 -14.68
CA THR A 49 -3.74 1.85 -15.80
C THR A 49 -2.77 1.25 -16.80
N ILE A 50 -3.26 0.92 -17.98
CA ILE A 50 -2.47 0.33 -19.06
C ILE A 50 -2.14 1.39 -20.10
N HIS A 51 -0.84 1.57 -20.36
CA HIS A 51 -0.36 2.44 -21.42
C HIS A 51 0.03 1.60 -22.63
N PRO A 52 -0.82 1.56 -23.70
CA PRO A 52 -0.53 0.77 -24.87
C PRO A 52 0.64 1.34 -25.67
N VAL A 53 1.47 0.45 -26.22
CA VAL A 53 2.57 0.77 -27.12
C VAL A 53 2.54 -0.17 -28.31
N HIS A 54 3.21 0.20 -29.40
CA HIS A 54 3.37 -0.72 -30.53
C HIS A 54 4.19 -1.93 -30.08
N ALA A 55 3.76 -3.11 -30.49
CA ALA A 55 4.45 -4.34 -30.17
C ALA A 55 5.87 -4.33 -30.78
N PRO A 56 6.90 -4.63 -30.00
CA PRO A 56 8.25 -4.89 -30.50
C PRO A 56 8.23 -5.99 -31.58
N LYS A 57 9.25 -6.02 -32.44
CA LYS A 57 9.32 -6.95 -33.57
C LYS A 57 9.15 -8.41 -33.15
N GLU A 58 9.74 -8.79 -32.02
CA GLU A 58 9.69 -10.14 -31.47
C GLU A 58 8.26 -10.55 -31.05
N LEU A 59 7.50 -9.63 -30.50
CA LEU A 59 6.11 -9.86 -30.12
C LEU A 59 5.19 -9.81 -31.35
N ALA A 60 5.50 -8.94 -32.30
CA ALA A 60 4.76 -8.87 -33.57
C ALA A 60 4.85 -10.19 -34.37
N GLN A 61 6.01 -10.84 -34.37
CA GLN A 61 6.23 -12.16 -34.98
C GLN A 61 5.40 -13.27 -34.31
N ARG A 62 5.06 -13.10 -33.01
CA ARG A 62 4.18 -14.01 -32.26
C ARG A 62 2.68 -13.67 -32.40
N GLY A 63 2.34 -12.72 -33.29
CA GLY A 63 0.95 -12.33 -33.57
C GLY A 63 0.41 -11.21 -32.65
N TYR A 64 1.20 -10.65 -31.74
CA TYR A 64 0.77 -9.54 -30.90
C TYR A 64 0.94 -8.21 -31.65
N ARG A 65 -0.17 -7.46 -31.81
CA ARG A 65 -0.14 -6.14 -32.48
C ARG A 65 0.13 -4.98 -31.53
N VAL A 66 -0.22 -5.14 -30.26
CA VAL A 66 -0.10 -4.12 -29.22
C VAL A 66 0.52 -4.74 -28.00
N ALA A 67 1.47 -4.05 -27.42
CA ALA A 67 2.03 -4.34 -26.11
C ALA A 67 1.61 -3.21 -25.15
N TYR A 68 1.95 -3.31 -23.91
CA TYR A 68 1.81 -2.22 -22.94
C TYR A 68 3.13 -2.02 -22.20
N ARG A 69 3.29 -0.83 -21.65
CA ARG A 69 4.49 -0.52 -20.84
C ARG A 69 4.55 -1.43 -19.64
N PRO A 70 5.76 -1.77 -19.15
CA PRO A 70 5.91 -2.52 -17.91
C PRO A 70 5.11 -1.86 -16.76
N LEU A 71 4.44 -2.68 -15.99
CA LEU A 71 3.74 -2.23 -14.80
C LEU A 71 4.77 -2.04 -13.71
N VAL A 72 4.88 -0.82 -13.24
CA VAL A 72 5.85 -0.40 -12.23
C VAL A 72 5.10 0.26 -11.08
N ALA A 73 5.46 -0.07 -9.86
CA ALA A 73 4.99 0.61 -8.66
C ALA A 73 6.19 1.11 -7.85
N VAL A 74 6.08 2.30 -7.31
CA VAL A 74 7.01 2.81 -6.31
C VAL A 74 6.46 2.43 -4.94
N ASP A 75 7.33 1.98 -4.07
CA ASP A 75 6.96 1.68 -2.70
C ASP A 75 6.78 2.99 -1.91
N GLU A 76 5.56 3.43 -1.81
CA GLU A 76 5.18 4.57 -0.97
C GLU A 76 4.62 4.13 0.39
N PHE A 77 4.36 2.82 0.51
CA PHE A 77 3.72 2.26 1.69
C PHE A 77 4.70 1.99 2.82
N THR A 78 5.89 1.47 2.52
CA THR A 78 6.88 1.13 3.56
C THR A 78 7.72 2.31 4.01
N ILE A 79 7.64 3.45 3.32
CA ILE A 79 8.46 4.63 3.62
C ILE A 79 7.67 5.58 4.51
N THR A 80 8.22 5.83 5.71
CA THR A 80 7.74 6.82 6.66
C THR A 80 8.65 8.05 6.68
N ARG A 81 8.18 9.16 7.22
CA ARG A 81 8.99 10.39 7.34
C ARG A 81 10.26 10.20 8.17
N ARG A 82 10.26 9.27 9.12
CA ARG A 82 11.42 8.96 9.95
C ARG A 82 12.62 8.44 9.16
N GLU A 83 12.37 7.93 7.96
CA GLU A 83 13.44 7.43 7.07
C GLU A 83 14.06 8.52 6.20
N TYR A 84 13.55 9.74 6.25
CA TYR A 84 14.09 10.85 5.48
C TYR A 84 15.38 11.35 6.14
N ALA A 85 16.42 11.51 5.32
CA ALA A 85 17.68 12.08 5.76
C ALA A 85 17.67 13.61 5.58
N VAL A 86 18.19 14.30 6.57
CA VAL A 86 18.39 15.75 6.48
C VAL A 86 19.50 16.03 5.46
N MET A 87 19.27 16.97 4.57
CA MET A 87 20.24 17.42 3.60
C MET A 87 21.05 18.59 4.17
N ASP A 88 22.38 18.54 4.08
CA ASP A 88 23.21 19.65 4.49
C ASP A 88 22.86 20.89 3.65
N PRO A 89 22.57 22.04 4.27
CA PRO A 89 22.27 23.27 3.55
C PRO A 89 23.44 23.80 2.72
N ASP A 90 24.67 23.38 3.02
CA ASP A 90 25.85 23.74 2.24
C ASP A 90 25.98 22.83 1.02
N PRO A 91 25.75 23.32 -0.21
CA PRO A 91 25.84 22.50 -1.42
C PRO A 91 27.23 21.90 -1.66
N ALA A 92 28.29 22.44 -1.04
CA ALA A 92 29.64 21.89 -1.14
C ALA A 92 29.80 20.63 -0.27
N ARG A 93 28.97 20.43 0.73
CA ARG A 93 28.97 19.27 1.63
C ARG A 93 27.83 18.31 1.36
N ALA A 94 26.84 18.77 0.60
CA ALA A 94 25.71 17.95 0.21
C ALA A 94 26.16 16.92 -0.83
N ASP A 95 26.34 15.67 -0.40
CA ASP A 95 26.53 14.51 -1.30
C ASP A 95 25.28 13.59 -1.19
N PRO A 96 24.18 13.97 -1.84
CA PRO A 96 22.93 13.24 -1.75
C PRO A 96 23.03 11.92 -2.52
N THR A 97 23.33 10.86 -1.81
CA THR A 97 23.29 9.51 -2.38
C THR A 97 21.91 8.90 -2.21
N MET A 98 21.30 8.43 -3.29
CA MET A 98 20.04 7.73 -3.28
C MET A 98 20.23 6.28 -3.76
N THR A 99 19.80 5.33 -2.96
CA THR A 99 19.81 3.92 -3.32
C THR A 99 18.47 3.53 -3.93
N VAL A 100 18.49 3.10 -5.19
CA VAL A 100 17.29 2.59 -5.88
C VAL A 100 17.33 1.07 -5.89
N ASN A 101 16.36 0.44 -5.23
CA ASN A 101 16.19 -1.01 -5.21
C ASN A 101 15.09 -1.42 -6.19
N VAL A 102 15.44 -2.18 -7.21
CA VAL A 102 14.46 -2.72 -8.16
C VAL A 102 14.19 -4.18 -7.83
N ARG A 103 12.91 -4.53 -7.60
CA ARG A 103 12.49 -5.88 -7.24
C ARG A 103 11.35 -6.37 -8.14
N PRO A 104 11.33 -7.66 -8.51
CA PRO A 104 10.19 -8.22 -9.21
C PRO A 104 9.00 -8.37 -8.26
N LEU A 105 7.80 -8.11 -8.78
CA LEU A 105 6.54 -8.24 -8.08
C LEU A 105 5.58 -9.10 -8.89
N ASN A 106 4.72 -9.87 -8.23
CA ASN A 106 3.62 -10.53 -8.92
C ASN A 106 2.43 -9.57 -9.11
N ILE A 107 1.58 -9.86 -10.09
CA ILE A 107 0.45 -9.00 -10.43
C ILE A 107 -0.56 -8.85 -9.28
N GLY A 108 -0.77 -9.89 -8.47
CA GLY A 108 -1.69 -9.85 -7.34
C GLY A 108 -1.24 -8.85 -6.28
N LEU A 109 0.04 -8.89 -5.93
CA LEU A 109 0.64 -7.98 -4.96
C LEU A 109 0.72 -6.54 -5.52
N PHE A 110 0.99 -6.39 -6.83
CA PHE A 110 0.93 -5.09 -7.51
C PHE A 110 -0.47 -4.45 -7.36
N ARG A 111 -1.53 -5.22 -7.64
CA ARG A 111 -2.91 -4.74 -7.48
C ARG A 111 -3.23 -4.37 -6.04
N MET A 112 -2.81 -5.19 -5.09
CA MET A 112 -2.99 -4.90 -3.67
C MET A 112 -2.29 -3.61 -3.25
N MET A 113 -1.03 -3.40 -3.66
CA MET A 113 -0.30 -2.17 -3.38
C MET A 113 -0.96 -0.94 -4.02
N SER A 114 -1.37 -1.05 -5.29
CA SER A 114 -2.09 0.03 -5.98
C SER A 114 -3.40 0.39 -5.28
N GLN A 115 -4.13 -0.61 -4.78
CA GLN A 115 -5.35 -0.42 -4.02
C GLN A 115 -5.08 0.29 -2.68
N MET A 116 -4.00 -0.09 -1.98
CA MET A 116 -3.60 0.54 -0.72
C MET A 116 -3.23 2.01 -0.91
N VAL A 117 -2.41 2.32 -1.91
CA VAL A 117 -2.05 3.71 -2.24
C VAL A 117 -3.31 4.52 -2.54
N HIS A 118 -4.21 4.00 -3.38
CA HIS A 118 -5.47 4.67 -3.69
C HIS A 118 -6.34 4.89 -2.44
N SER A 119 -6.39 3.91 -1.53
CA SER A 119 -7.14 4.04 -0.27
C SER A 119 -6.54 5.11 0.65
N MET A 120 -5.21 5.24 0.69
CA MET A 120 -4.53 6.30 1.44
C MET A 120 -4.82 7.69 0.84
N ASP A 121 -4.76 7.83 -0.48
CA ASP A 121 -5.14 9.06 -1.18
C ASP A 121 -6.58 9.46 -0.86
N MET A 122 -7.50 8.50 -0.84
CA MET A 122 -8.88 8.75 -0.45
C MET A 122 -9.01 9.20 1.01
N MET A 123 -8.26 8.57 1.93
CA MET A 123 -8.26 8.95 3.34
C MET A 123 -7.76 10.39 3.52
N GLN A 124 -6.71 10.75 2.83
CA GLN A 124 -6.15 12.10 2.88
C GLN A 124 -7.10 13.14 2.25
N ASN A 125 -7.61 12.87 1.05
CA ASN A 125 -8.39 13.85 0.29
C ASN A 125 -9.83 13.97 0.78
N ASN A 126 -10.47 12.88 1.20
CA ASN A 126 -11.89 12.87 1.57
C ASN A 126 -12.13 12.98 3.07
N PHE A 127 -11.24 12.45 3.89
CA PHE A 127 -11.38 12.45 5.35
C PHE A 127 -10.46 13.43 6.05
N GLY A 128 -9.59 14.13 5.29
CA GLY A 128 -8.70 15.16 5.84
C GLY A 128 -7.66 14.62 6.80
N MET A 129 -7.28 13.33 6.67
CA MET A 129 -6.23 12.74 7.49
C MET A 129 -4.90 13.43 7.19
N SER A 130 -4.17 13.75 8.24
CA SER A 130 -2.83 14.33 8.10
C SER A 130 -1.83 13.28 7.60
N GLU A 131 -0.72 13.72 7.03
CA GLU A 131 0.35 12.77 6.65
C GLU A 131 0.95 12.05 7.87
N SER A 132 0.95 12.67 9.05
CA SER A 132 1.37 11.99 10.28
C SER A 132 0.46 10.83 10.65
N ASP A 133 -0.86 10.98 10.49
CA ASP A 133 -1.81 9.91 10.78
C ASP A 133 -1.64 8.75 9.79
N LEU A 134 -1.36 9.08 8.52
CA LEU A 134 -1.04 8.07 7.50
C LEU A 134 0.28 7.34 7.79
N ASP A 135 1.29 8.04 8.29
CA ASP A 135 2.56 7.44 8.69
C ASP A 135 2.38 6.49 9.89
N GLU A 136 1.54 6.84 10.87
CA GLU A 136 1.18 5.94 11.96
C GLU A 136 0.48 4.67 11.45
N LEU A 137 -0.46 4.82 10.52
CA LEU A 137 -1.10 3.68 9.86
C LEU A 137 -0.07 2.82 9.11
N LYS A 138 0.84 3.42 8.36
CA LYS A 138 1.91 2.69 7.66
C LYS A 138 2.78 1.92 8.65
N GLU A 139 3.18 2.55 9.77
CA GLU A 139 3.96 1.90 10.82
C GLU A 139 3.22 0.71 11.45
N MET A 140 1.90 0.81 11.65
CA MET A 140 1.10 -0.31 12.14
C MET A 140 1.15 -1.53 11.21
N PHE A 141 1.18 -1.32 9.90
CA PHE A 141 1.23 -2.41 8.92
C PHE A 141 2.65 -2.91 8.64
N THR A 142 3.63 -2.01 8.62
CA THR A 142 5.01 -2.35 8.26
C THR A 142 5.88 -2.71 9.47
N GLY A 143 5.60 -2.12 10.63
CA GLY A 143 6.35 -2.31 11.87
C GLY A 143 5.96 -3.56 12.66
N GLN A 144 4.80 -4.15 12.37
CA GLN A 144 4.38 -5.37 13.05
C GLN A 144 4.95 -6.61 12.35
N ASP A 145 5.62 -7.44 13.14
CA ASP A 145 6.02 -8.77 12.68
C ASP A 145 4.74 -9.55 12.32
N TRP A 146 4.60 -9.93 11.04
CA TRP A 146 3.45 -10.65 10.50
C TRP A 146 3.06 -11.88 11.33
N ARG A 147 4.01 -12.46 12.09
CA ARG A 147 3.79 -13.60 12.99
C ARG A 147 2.86 -13.25 14.14
N TYR A 148 3.04 -12.07 14.74
CA TYR A 148 2.14 -11.61 15.80
C TYR A 148 0.75 -11.30 15.25
N LEU A 149 0.68 -10.70 14.05
CA LEU A 149 -0.59 -10.46 13.38
C LEU A 149 -1.32 -11.78 13.10
N ALA A 150 -0.62 -12.76 12.53
CA ALA A 150 -1.17 -14.10 12.26
C ALA A 150 -1.62 -14.82 13.54
N LEU A 151 -0.85 -14.69 14.62
CA LEU A 151 -1.21 -15.25 15.93
C LEU A 151 -2.49 -14.61 16.46
N THR A 152 -2.58 -13.28 16.41
CA THR A 152 -3.75 -12.53 16.87
C THR A 152 -5.00 -12.92 16.09
N PHE A 153 -4.93 -13.01 14.77
CA PHE A 153 -6.03 -13.50 13.93
C PHE A 153 -6.38 -14.95 14.25
N GLY A 154 -5.40 -15.82 14.44
CA GLY A 154 -5.62 -17.22 14.81
C GLY A 154 -6.39 -17.35 16.13
N VAL A 155 -5.98 -16.61 17.16
CA VAL A 155 -6.66 -16.56 18.46
C VAL A 155 -8.08 -16.00 18.33
N SER A 156 -8.27 -14.95 17.54
CA SER A 156 -9.58 -14.34 17.30
C SER A 156 -10.55 -15.30 16.61
N ILE A 157 -10.07 -16.03 15.61
CA ILE A 157 -10.86 -17.08 14.92
C ILE A 157 -11.23 -18.19 15.89
N LEU A 158 -10.27 -18.65 16.70
CA LEU A 158 -10.51 -19.69 17.69
C LEU A 158 -11.56 -19.25 18.74
N HIS A 159 -11.42 -18.01 19.22
CA HIS A 159 -12.40 -17.42 20.14
C HIS A 159 -13.81 -17.34 19.52
N SER A 160 -13.90 -16.88 18.29
CA SER A 160 -15.17 -16.82 17.55
C SER A 160 -15.78 -18.21 17.36
N TRP A 161 -14.95 -19.23 17.14
CA TRP A 161 -15.39 -20.61 17.03
C TRP A 161 -15.98 -21.13 18.35
N PHE A 162 -15.32 -20.88 19.49
CA PHE A 162 -15.84 -21.25 20.79
C PHE A 162 -17.14 -20.51 21.12
N ALA A 163 -17.23 -19.22 20.82
CA ALA A 163 -18.46 -18.45 20.99
C ALA A 163 -19.61 -19.04 20.16
N PHE A 164 -19.34 -19.45 18.92
CA PHE A 164 -20.32 -20.12 18.07
C PHE A 164 -20.77 -21.49 18.64
N LEU A 165 -19.83 -22.29 19.16
CA LEU A 165 -20.15 -23.56 19.77
C LEU A 165 -21.02 -23.39 21.05
N ALA A 166 -20.68 -22.41 21.88
CA ALA A 166 -21.47 -22.07 23.06
C ALA A 166 -22.90 -21.69 22.66
N PHE A 167 -23.06 -20.78 21.71
CA PHE A 167 -24.35 -20.37 21.18
C PHE A 167 -25.17 -21.54 20.61
N LYS A 168 -24.51 -22.43 19.85
CA LYS A 168 -25.15 -23.63 19.32
C LYS A 168 -25.65 -24.56 20.44
N ASN A 169 -24.87 -24.71 21.51
CA ASN A 169 -25.23 -25.52 22.65
C ASN A 169 -26.41 -24.92 23.41
N ASP A 170 -26.46 -23.60 23.61
CA ASP A 170 -27.55 -22.87 24.24
C ASP A 170 -28.85 -23.03 23.46
N ILE A 171 -28.83 -22.90 22.14
CA ILE A 171 -29.99 -23.16 21.29
C ILE A 171 -30.49 -24.61 21.46
N GLY A 172 -29.56 -25.57 21.51
CA GLY A 172 -29.89 -26.98 21.74
C GLY A 172 -30.62 -27.20 23.07
N PHE A 173 -30.13 -26.57 24.13
CA PHE A 173 -30.71 -26.62 25.46
C PHE A 173 -32.15 -26.04 25.49
N TRP A 174 -32.34 -24.85 24.91
CA TRP A 174 -33.67 -24.21 24.88
C TRP A 174 -34.69 -24.99 24.04
N LYS A 175 -34.26 -25.59 22.92
CA LYS A 175 -35.10 -26.47 22.10
C LYS A 175 -35.58 -27.70 22.87
N GLN A 176 -34.71 -28.29 23.68
CA GLN A 176 -35.02 -29.45 24.46
C GLN A 176 -35.98 -29.11 25.60
N LYS A 177 -35.84 -27.95 26.23
CA LYS A 177 -36.69 -27.45 27.29
C LYS A 177 -38.12 -27.14 26.79
N SER A 178 -38.26 -26.51 25.63
CA SER A 178 -39.56 -26.20 25.04
C SER A 178 -40.38 -27.43 24.63
N ASN A 179 -39.69 -28.56 24.34
CA ASN A 179 -40.36 -29.83 24.04
C ASN A 179 -40.81 -30.62 25.30
N LEU A 180 -40.37 -30.20 26.49
CA LEU A 180 -40.78 -30.83 27.77
C LEU A 180 -41.96 -30.11 28.45
N GLU A 181 -42.31 -28.90 28.01
CA GLU A 181 -43.41 -28.10 28.55
C GLU A 181 -44.69 -28.17 27.68
N GLY A 182 -44.71 -28.98 26.62
CA GLY A 182 -45.87 -29.29 25.76
C GLY A 182 -46.32 -30.73 25.96
#